data_6ac248c399315f5082669b120c6886ca
#
_entry.id   6ac248c399315f5082669b120c6886ca
#
_cell.length_a   1.000
_cell.length_b   1.000
_cell.length_c   1.000
_cell.angle_alpha   90.00
_cell.angle_beta   90.00
_cell.angle_gamma   90.00
#
_symmetry.space_group_name_H-M   'P 1'
#
loop_
_entity.id
_entity.type
_entity.pdbx_description
1 polymer ?
#
loop_
_entity_poly.entity_id
_entity_poly.type
_entity_poly.pdbx_seq_one_letter_code
_entity_poly.pdbx_strand_id
1 'polypeptide(L)'
;MSTNARSTEMTKPDERYDVVVIGGGAAGLSAALILGRSRRRTLVVDAGEPRNAPAAHMHGVLSRDGMSPAAYLEAGRREIAEYGVEWRAGRVTGAAPDGRGGFAVTLADGTAVGARRLVVTTGLVDELPKLDGVAERWGRDVLHCPYCHGWEVRDRAFGVIAHPMMPAHQALMVSNWSKDVTLFLHTADGLSAHDAALLDAAGVTVVAGEVAGLVVEDDRLTGVRLSDGRVVAREVVFVGADRLVPGDGVLRRLGAALRETPFGEFVTVDETGRTSVPGVWAAGNVTGPQEQVVNAVGLGYRAGVAVNNELLLGDLEDAVAGRPRG
;
A
#
# COMPACT_ATOMS: atom_id res chain seq x y z
N MET A 1 48.49 -8.00 -19.87
CA MET A 1 47.64 -8.60 -18.85
C MET A 1 46.19 -8.29 -19.25
N SER A 2 45.53 -9.29 -19.82
CA SER A 2 44.17 -9.11 -20.40
C SER A 2 43.15 -9.45 -19.31
N THR A 3 42.42 -8.46 -18.82
CA THR A 3 41.31 -8.65 -17.87
C THR A 3 40.08 -9.12 -18.63
N ASN A 4 39.82 -10.41 -18.52
CA ASN A 4 38.64 -11.08 -19.04
C ASN A 4 37.43 -10.63 -18.21
N ALA A 5 36.67 -9.65 -18.68
CA ALA A 5 35.36 -9.33 -18.16
C ALA A 5 34.39 -10.48 -18.54
N ARG A 6 34.14 -11.39 -17.62
CA ARG A 6 33.07 -12.37 -17.75
C ARG A 6 31.74 -11.59 -17.76
N SER A 7 31.15 -11.43 -18.95
CA SER A 7 29.74 -11.11 -19.09
C SER A 7 28.96 -12.23 -18.41
N THR A 8 28.27 -11.91 -17.34
CA THR A 8 27.30 -12.80 -16.68
C THR A 8 26.15 -12.98 -17.66
N GLU A 9 26.21 -14.04 -18.47
CA GLU A 9 25.10 -14.49 -19.29
C GLU A 9 23.93 -14.78 -18.33
N MET A 10 22.93 -13.91 -18.32
CA MET A 10 21.68 -14.17 -17.61
C MET A 10 21.06 -15.43 -18.22
N THR A 11 21.09 -16.53 -17.50
CA THR A 11 20.37 -17.76 -17.85
C THR A 11 18.92 -17.39 -18.07
N LYS A 12 18.39 -17.72 -19.26
CA LYS A 12 16.98 -17.53 -19.62
C LYS A 12 16.14 -18.29 -18.60
N PRO A 13 15.12 -17.67 -18.01
CA PRO A 13 14.27 -18.35 -17.04
C PRO A 13 13.57 -19.55 -17.70
N ASP A 14 13.74 -20.73 -17.11
CA ASP A 14 13.14 -21.98 -17.63
C ASP A 14 11.62 -22.01 -17.42
N GLU A 15 11.12 -21.25 -16.45
CA GLU A 15 9.71 -21.19 -16.09
C GLU A 15 9.09 -19.88 -16.56
N ARG A 16 8.01 -19.96 -17.37
CA ARG A 16 7.34 -18.80 -17.98
C ARG A 16 5.85 -18.79 -17.68
N TYR A 17 5.38 -17.61 -17.25
CA TYR A 17 3.97 -17.32 -16.96
C TYR A 17 3.37 -16.35 -17.97
N ASP A 18 2.05 -16.37 -18.16
CA ASP A 18 1.37 -15.29 -18.87
C ASP A 18 1.49 -13.99 -18.07
N VAL A 19 1.31 -14.08 -16.74
CA VAL A 19 1.37 -12.91 -15.86
C VAL A 19 2.11 -13.25 -14.57
N VAL A 20 3.04 -12.39 -14.18
CA VAL A 20 3.58 -12.36 -12.81
C VAL A 20 2.99 -11.16 -12.07
N VAL A 21 2.31 -11.42 -10.97
CA VAL A 21 1.79 -10.43 -10.03
C VAL A 21 2.81 -10.25 -8.92
N ILE A 22 3.31 -9.04 -8.75
CA ILE A 22 4.34 -8.69 -7.76
C ILE A 22 3.67 -8.01 -6.56
N GLY A 23 3.54 -8.73 -5.45
CA GLY A 23 2.80 -8.35 -4.26
C GLY A 23 1.44 -9.04 -4.17
N GLY A 24 1.20 -9.73 -3.05
CA GLY A 24 0.01 -10.54 -2.79
C GLY A 24 -0.93 -9.90 -1.76
N GLY A 25 -0.98 -8.57 -1.70
CA GLY A 25 -2.01 -7.84 -0.97
C GLY A 25 -3.38 -7.88 -1.65
N ALA A 26 -4.32 -7.09 -1.16
CA ALA A 26 -5.70 -7.06 -1.68
C ALA A 26 -5.78 -6.80 -3.20
N ALA A 27 -4.98 -5.87 -3.73
CA ALA A 27 -4.93 -5.59 -5.15
C ALA A 27 -4.37 -6.76 -5.96
N GLY A 28 -3.25 -7.35 -5.49
CA GLY A 28 -2.60 -8.46 -6.19
C GLY A 28 -3.45 -9.73 -6.23
N LEU A 29 -4.07 -10.09 -5.10
CA LEU A 29 -4.97 -11.24 -5.04
C LEU A 29 -6.20 -11.05 -5.94
N SER A 30 -6.76 -9.84 -5.99
CA SER A 30 -7.89 -9.54 -6.86
C SER A 30 -7.52 -9.62 -8.34
N ALA A 31 -6.36 -9.09 -8.74
CA ALA A 31 -5.85 -9.24 -10.10
C ALA A 31 -5.60 -10.72 -10.47
N ALA A 32 -4.96 -11.46 -9.57
CA ALA A 32 -4.65 -12.87 -9.75
C ALA A 32 -5.92 -13.75 -9.87
N LEU A 33 -6.95 -13.44 -9.07
CA LEU A 33 -8.23 -14.13 -9.14
C LEU A 33 -8.85 -14.02 -10.53
N ILE A 34 -8.92 -12.82 -11.09
CA ILE A 34 -9.48 -12.58 -12.42
C ILE A 34 -8.63 -13.22 -13.52
N LEU A 35 -7.32 -13.13 -13.40
CA LEU A 35 -6.41 -13.78 -14.36
C LEU A 35 -6.53 -15.31 -14.34
N GLY A 36 -6.59 -15.93 -13.15
CA GLY A 36 -6.82 -17.38 -13.02
C GLY A 36 -8.17 -17.79 -13.59
N ARG A 37 -9.25 -17.06 -13.27
CA ARG A 37 -10.59 -17.29 -13.84
C ARG A 37 -10.64 -17.10 -15.36
N SER A 38 -9.74 -16.30 -15.91
CA SER A 38 -9.53 -16.13 -17.35
C SER A 38 -8.57 -17.16 -17.94
N ARG A 39 -8.20 -18.18 -17.16
CA ARG A 39 -7.33 -19.30 -17.57
C ARG A 39 -5.91 -18.86 -17.98
N ARG A 40 -5.42 -17.75 -17.42
CA ARG A 40 -4.03 -17.32 -17.62
C ARG A 40 -3.11 -18.01 -16.63
N ARG A 41 -1.99 -18.54 -17.11
CA ARG A 41 -0.95 -19.06 -16.22
C ARG A 41 -0.35 -17.92 -15.42
N THR A 42 -0.70 -17.83 -14.15
CA THR A 42 -0.39 -16.69 -13.28
C THR A 42 0.41 -17.13 -12.07
N LEU A 43 1.47 -16.39 -11.76
CA LEU A 43 2.24 -16.50 -10.54
C LEU A 43 2.07 -15.22 -9.70
N VAL A 44 1.79 -15.37 -8.42
CA VAL A 44 1.88 -14.29 -7.43
C VAL A 44 3.15 -14.48 -6.62
N VAL A 45 4.00 -13.46 -6.57
CA VAL A 45 5.18 -13.42 -5.68
C VAL A 45 4.95 -12.37 -4.59
N ASP A 46 4.97 -12.78 -3.32
CA ASP A 46 4.64 -11.90 -2.20
C ASP A 46 5.66 -11.98 -1.07
N ALA A 47 6.10 -10.80 -0.61
CA ALA A 47 7.05 -10.67 0.50
C ALA A 47 6.42 -10.88 1.88
N GLY A 48 5.08 -10.92 1.98
CA GLY A 48 4.38 -11.15 3.26
C GLY A 48 4.33 -9.93 4.18
N GLU A 49 4.47 -8.72 3.66
CA GLU A 49 4.52 -7.47 4.44
C GLU A 49 3.36 -6.53 4.06
N PRO A 50 2.10 -6.88 4.35
CA PRO A 50 0.99 -6.01 4.01
C PRO A 50 0.95 -4.77 4.91
N ARG A 51 0.65 -3.59 4.33
CA ARG A 51 0.59 -2.29 5.02
C ARG A 51 -0.26 -2.32 6.29
N ASN A 52 -1.36 -3.03 6.28
CA ASN A 52 -2.31 -3.12 7.39
C ASN A 52 -2.03 -4.29 8.36
N ALA A 53 -0.86 -4.93 8.28
CA ALA A 53 -0.49 -6.03 9.20
C ALA A 53 -0.59 -5.67 10.69
N PRO A 54 -0.28 -4.43 11.14
CA PRO A 54 -0.40 -4.05 12.54
C PRO A 54 -1.85 -4.01 13.07
N ALA A 55 -2.85 -3.89 12.19
CA ALA A 55 -4.26 -3.81 12.59
C ALA A 55 -4.83 -5.20 12.93
N ALA A 56 -5.54 -5.29 14.06
CA ALA A 56 -6.22 -6.54 14.45
C ALA A 56 -7.40 -6.87 13.52
N HIS A 57 -8.07 -5.84 13.01
CA HIS A 57 -9.25 -5.95 12.15
C HIS A 57 -9.18 -4.94 11.01
N MET A 58 -9.85 -5.23 9.92
CA MET A 58 -10.07 -4.31 8.81
C MET A 58 -11.56 -4.01 8.68
N HIS A 59 -11.90 -2.79 8.30
CA HIS A 59 -13.27 -2.34 8.17
C HIS A 59 -13.55 -1.73 6.79
N GLY A 60 -14.85 -1.56 6.46
CA GLY A 60 -15.27 -0.96 5.21
C GLY A 60 -15.21 -1.89 3.98
N VAL A 61 -14.99 -3.19 4.17
CA VAL A 61 -15.10 -4.19 3.12
C VAL A 61 -16.42 -4.96 3.31
N LEU A 62 -17.40 -4.64 2.49
CA LEU A 62 -18.73 -5.27 2.57
C LEU A 62 -18.62 -6.79 2.55
N SER A 63 -19.34 -7.47 3.44
CA SER A 63 -19.31 -8.90 3.69
C SER A 63 -18.04 -9.46 4.38
N ARG A 64 -17.02 -8.63 4.61
CA ARG A 64 -15.77 -8.98 5.31
C ARG A 64 -15.42 -8.00 6.43
N ASP A 65 -16.37 -7.14 6.82
CA ASP A 65 -16.18 -6.16 7.87
C ASP A 65 -15.80 -6.83 9.20
N GLY A 66 -14.79 -6.30 9.88
CA GLY A 66 -14.25 -6.87 11.13
C GLY A 66 -13.33 -8.09 10.95
N MET A 67 -13.07 -8.56 9.73
CA MET A 67 -12.13 -9.64 9.49
C MET A 67 -10.68 -9.15 9.73
N SER A 68 -9.81 -10.02 10.29
CA SER A 68 -8.40 -9.65 10.39
C SER A 68 -7.74 -9.59 8.99
N PRO A 69 -6.76 -8.67 8.77
CA PRO A 69 -6.03 -8.61 7.50
C PRO A 69 -5.41 -9.94 7.10
N ALA A 70 -4.83 -10.67 8.05
CA ALA A 70 -4.21 -11.97 7.81
C ALA A 70 -5.24 -13.02 7.32
N ALA A 71 -6.42 -13.10 7.98
CA ALA A 71 -7.47 -14.03 7.57
C ALA A 71 -8.04 -13.68 6.19
N TYR A 72 -8.14 -12.38 5.87
CA TYR A 72 -8.58 -11.92 4.56
C TYR A 72 -7.63 -12.36 3.44
N LEU A 73 -6.31 -12.13 3.61
CA LEU A 73 -5.31 -12.52 2.64
C LEU A 73 -5.21 -14.04 2.50
N GLU A 74 -5.37 -14.79 3.59
CA GLU A 74 -5.39 -16.25 3.57
C GLU A 74 -6.61 -16.79 2.81
N ALA A 75 -7.79 -16.20 3.00
CA ALA A 75 -8.97 -16.54 2.21
C ALA A 75 -8.74 -16.29 0.71
N GLY A 76 -8.17 -15.10 0.37
CA GLY A 76 -7.85 -14.77 -1.01
C GLY A 76 -6.83 -15.72 -1.65
N ARG A 77 -5.81 -16.16 -0.90
CA ARG A 77 -4.85 -17.18 -1.38
C ARG A 77 -5.53 -18.52 -1.70
N ARG A 78 -6.48 -18.95 -0.85
CA ARG A 78 -7.26 -20.18 -1.14
C ARG A 78 -8.13 -20.03 -2.38
N GLU A 79 -8.80 -18.87 -2.53
CA GLU A 79 -9.64 -18.61 -3.70
C GLU A 79 -8.85 -18.65 -5.01
N ILE A 80 -7.67 -18.00 -5.08
CA ILE A 80 -6.87 -18.01 -6.31
C ILE A 80 -6.31 -19.39 -6.65
N ALA A 81 -6.02 -20.21 -5.64
CA ALA A 81 -5.51 -21.58 -5.83
C ALA A 81 -6.54 -22.50 -6.54
N GLU A 82 -7.84 -22.28 -6.32
CA GLU A 82 -8.92 -23.03 -7.01
C GLU A 82 -8.88 -22.82 -8.54
N TYR A 83 -8.30 -21.73 -9.02
CA TYR A 83 -8.17 -21.41 -10.43
C TYR A 83 -6.75 -21.67 -10.97
N GLY A 84 -5.93 -22.42 -10.24
CA GLY A 84 -4.59 -22.82 -10.67
C GLY A 84 -3.57 -21.68 -10.67
N VAL A 85 -3.83 -20.58 -9.95
CA VAL A 85 -2.84 -19.53 -9.74
C VAL A 85 -1.78 -20.03 -8.77
N GLU A 86 -0.52 -19.92 -9.17
CA GLU A 86 0.61 -20.29 -8.33
C GLU A 86 0.95 -19.15 -7.35
N TRP A 87 1.27 -19.51 -6.11
CA TRP A 87 1.73 -18.60 -5.07
C TRP A 87 3.15 -18.92 -4.64
N ARG A 88 3.99 -17.90 -4.56
CA ARG A 88 5.36 -18.04 -4.06
C ARG A 88 5.66 -16.96 -3.02
N ALA A 89 6.00 -17.39 -1.80
CA ALA A 89 6.57 -16.48 -0.81
C ALA A 89 7.96 -16.04 -1.28
N GLY A 90 8.20 -14.73 -1.26
CA GLY A 90 9.50 -14.16 -1.66
C GLY A 90 9.38 -12.71 -2.08
N ARG A 91 10.52 -12.08 -2.24
CA ARG A 91 10.63 -10.68 -2.67
C ARG A 91 11.18 -10.62 -4.10
N VAL A 92 10.47 -9.92 -4.98
CA VAL A 92 11.02 -9.56 -6.29
C VAL A 92 12.00 -8.41 -6.12
N THR A 93 13.21 -8.62 -6.59
CA THR A 93 14.29 -7.62 -6.55
C THR A 93 14.49 -6.90 -7.85
N GLY A 94 13.99 -7.45 -8.97
CA GLY A 94 14.11 -6.82 -10.28
C GLY A 94 13.19 -7.43 -11.33
N ALA A 95 13.01 -6.66 -12.41
CA ALA A 95 12.45 -7.14 -13.66
C ALA A 95 13.16 -6.42 -14.81
N ALA A 96 13.37 -7.12 -15.92
CA ALA A 96 13.96 -6.56 -17.13
C ALA A 96 13.30 -7.20 -18.36
N PRO A 97 13.26 -6.50 -19.51
CA PRO A 97 12.82 -7.10 -20.78
C PRO A 97 13.64 -8.36 -21.10
N ASP A 98 12.95 -9.44 -21.52
CA ASP A 98 13.58 -10.74 -21.79
C ASP A 98 14.02 -10.95 -23.26
N GLY A 99 13.82 -9.94 -24.10
CA GLY A 99 14.09 -9.98 -25.54
C GLY A 99 13.08 -10.83 -26.34
N ARG A 100 12.03 -11.34 -25.70
CA ARG A 100 10.96 -12.14 -26.34
C ARG A 100 9.57 -11.49 -26.21
N GLY A 101 9.54 -10.17 -25.96
CA GLY A 101 8.29 -9.41 -25.77
C GLY A 101 7.68 -9.57 -24.39
N GLY A 102 8.45 -9.99 -23.39
CA GLY A 102 8.09 -10.13 -21.99
C GLY A 102 9.22 -9.70 -21.06
N PHE A 103 9.23 -10.28 -19.87
CA PHE A 103 10.11 -9.89 -18.78
C PHE A 103 10.76 -11.11 -18.12
N ALA A 104 12.01 -10.95 -17.70
CA ALA A 104 12.68 -11.80 -16.72
C ALA A 104 12.51 -11.14 -15.34
N VAL A 105 11.87 -11.84 -14.40
CA VAL A 105 11.62 -11.38 -13.03
C VAL A 105 12.57 -12.09 -12.08
N THR A 106 13.36 -11.34 -11.34
CA THR A 106 14.38 -11.87 -10.41
C THR A 106 13.87 -11.76 -8.98
N LEU A 107 13.99 -12.86 -8.23
CA LEU A 107 13.66 -12.93 -6.80
C LEU A 107 14.91 -12.73 -5.93
N ALA A 108 14.71 -12.45 -4.65
CA ALA A 108 15.80 -12.21 -3.69
C ALA A 108 16.69 -13.45 -3.44
N ASP A 109 16.18 -14.65 -3.67
CA ASP A 109 16.93 -15.91 -3.58
C ASP A 109 17.81 -16.19 -4.82
N GLY A 110 17.80 -15.28 -5.80
CA GLY A 110 18.54 -15.39 -7.04
C GLY A 110 17.81 -16.17 -8.15
N THR A 111 16.64 -16.74 -7.88
CA THR A 111 15.84 -17.39 -8.92
C THR A 111 15.24 -16.38 -9.88
N ALA A 112 15.00 -16.80 -11.11
CA ALA A 112 14.36 -15.96 -12.13
C ALA A 112 13.22 -16.72 -12.80
N VAL A 113 12.13 -16.02 -13.09
CA VAL A 113 10.98 -16.54 -13.83
C VAL A 113 10.65 -15.62 -15.00
N GLY A 114 10.12 -16.18 -16.09
CA GLY A 114 9.65 -15.42 -17.24
C GLY A 114 8.19 -14.98 -17.07
N ALA A 115 7.86 -13.80 -17.59
CA ALA A 115 6.48 -13.31 -17.65
C ALA A 115 6.21 -12.64 -18.99
N ARG A 116 5.02 -12.83 -19.57
CA ARG A 116 4.60 -12.02 -20.72
C ARG A 116 4.18 -10.62 -20.28
N ARG A 117 3.53 -10.52 -19.09
CA ARG A 117 3.03 -9.26 -18.52
C ARG A 117 3.31 -9.20 -17.02
N LEU A 118 3.38 -7.98 -16.49
CA LEU A 118 3.56 -7.73 -15.06
C LEU A 118 2.38 -6.94 -14.49
N VAL A 119 1.95 -7.31 -13.28
CA VAL A 119 1.06 -6.50 -12.45
C VAL A 119 1.77 -6.21 -11.14
N VAL A 120 2.12 -4.96 -10.89
CA VAL A 120 2.87 -4.54 -9.69
C VAL A 120 1.90 -3.99 -8.65
N THR A 121 1.82 -4.67 -7.50
CA THR A 121 0.88 -4.38 -6.41
C THR A 121 1.58 -4.37 -5.05
N THR A 122 2.78 -3.87 -5.04
CA THR A 122 3.74 -3.88 -3.94
C THR A 122 3.39 -2.92 -2.79
N GLY A 123 2.32 -2.14 -2.95
CA GLY A 123 1.81 -1.26 -1.89
C GLY A 123 2.75 -0.11 -1.55
N LEU A 124 2.72 0.33 -0.29
CA LEU A 124 3.61 1.33 0.29
C LEU A 124 3.89 1.01 1.75
N VAL A 125 4.91 1.66 2.31
CA VAL A 125 5.27 1.63 3.73
C VAL A 125 5.07 3.02 4.32
N ASP A 126 4.44 3.07 5.51
CA ASP A 126 4.31 4.29 6.32
C ASP A 126 5.58 4.44 7.17
N GLU A 127 6.38 5.48 6.93
CA GLU A 127 7.46 5.89 7.84
C GLU A 127 6.84 6.74 8.95
N LEU A 128 6.74 6.16 10.15
CA LEU A 128 6.09 6.80 11.28
C LEU A 128 6.95 7.91 11.89
N PRO A 129 6.34 8.92 12.54
CA PRO A 129 7.07 9.91 13.32
C PRO A 129 7.94 9.25 14.39
N LYS A 130 9.16 9.76 14.55
CA LYS A 130 10.11 9.29 15.55
C LYS A 130 9.80 9.87 16.93
N LEU A 131 8.62 9.54 17.44
CA LEU A 131 8.13 9.91 18.76
C LEU A 131 8.05 8.66 19.64
N ASP A 132 8.52 8.80 20.88
CA ASP A 132 8.50 7.70 21.84
C ASP A 132 7.09 7.13 21.98
N GLY A 133 6.94 5.80 21.82
CA GLY A 133 5.70 5.08 21.96
C GLY A 133 4.82 4.99 20.71
N VAL A 134 5.10 5.77 19.63
CA VAL A 134 4.25 5.74 18.41
C VAL A 134 4.36 4.41 17.69
N ALA A 135 5.56 3.93 17.43
CA ALA A 135 5.76 2.69 16.68
C ALA A 135 5.24 1.45 17.43
N GLU A 136 5.45 1.41 18.75
CA GLU A 136 5.03 0.30 19.61
C GLU A 136 3.51 0.21 19.77
N ARG A 137 2.81 1.33 19.57
CA ARG A 137 1.35 1.45 19.72
C ARG A 137 0.60 1.51 18.39
N TRP A 138 1.33 1.51 17.26
CA TRP A 138 0.75 1.59 15.93
C TRP A 138 -0.20 0.44 15.62
N GLY A 139 -1.41 0.78 15.17
CA GLY A 139 -2.47 -0.18 14.90
C GLY A 139 -3.26 -0.64 16.14
N ARG A 140 -2.95 -0.10 17.32
CA ARG A 140 -3.63 -0.40 18.59
C ARG A 140 -4.44 0.81 19.09
N ASP A 141 -3.79 1.76 19.74
CA ASP A 141 -4.34 3.03 20.20
C ASP A 141 -3.60 4.24 19.60
N VAL A 142 -2.60 3.99 18.75
CA VAL A 142 -2.07 4.95 17.80
C VAL A 142 -2.53 4.56 16.39
N LEU A 143 -3.31 5.43 15.76
CA LEU A 143 -4.07 5.16 14.55
C LEU A 143 -3.83 6.24 13.50
N HIS A 144 -4.09 5.93 12.24
CA HIS A 144 -4.03 6.91 11.17
C HIS A 144 -5.43 7.26 10.63
N CYS A 145 -6.17 6.23 10.23
CA CYS A 145 -7.39 6.38 9.43
C CYS A 145 -8.65 6.28 10.30
N PRO A 146 -9.43 7.36 10.44
CA PRO A 146 -10.67 7.29 11.21
C PRO A 146 -11.75 6.42 10.57
N TYR A 147 -11.79 6.31 9.24
CA TYR A 147 -12.73 5.41 8.55
C TYR A 147 -12.40 3.93 8.78
N CYS A 148 -11.14 3.62 9.13
CA CYS A 148 -10.70 2.26 9.39
C CYS A 148 -10.94 1.82 10.83
N HIS A 149 -10.85 2.75 11.80
CA HIS A 149 -10.82 2.42 13.23
C HIS A 149 -11.63 3.36 14.12
N GLY A 150 -12.16 4.47 13.58
CA GLY A 150 -12.82 5.49 14.38
C GLY A 150 -14.06 4.96 15.12
N TRP A 151 -14.79 4.02 14.53
CA TRP A 151 -15.97 3.41 15.15
C TRP A 151 -15.61 2.58 16.39
N GLU A 152 -14.51 1.82 16.34
CA GLU A 152 -14.07 0.93 17.42
C GLU A 152 -13.56 1.70 18.64
N VAL A 153 -13.06 2.91 18.40
CA VAL A 153 -12.51 3.79 19.45
C VAL A 153 -13.39 5.00 19.76
N ARG A 154 -14.60 5.09 19.15
CA ARG A 154 -15.50 6.24 19.30
C ARG A 154 -15.76 6.61 20.75
N ASP A 155 -16.10 7.88 20.96
CA ASP A 155 -16.45 8.48 22.25
C ASP A 155 -15.33 8.49 23.31
N ARG A 156 -14.11 8.05 22.95
CA ARG A 156 -12.93 8.12 23.79
C ARG A 156 -12.23 9.48 23.66
N ALA A 157 -11.29 9.76 24.56
CA ALA A 157 -10.48 10.97 24.52
C ALA A 157 -9.43 10.87 23.40
N PHE A 158 -9.63 11.59 22.29
CA PHE A 158 -8.73 11.59 21.14
C PHE A 158 -7.66 12.66 21.24
N GLY A 159 -6.41 12.29 20.96
CA GLY A 159 -5.33 13.19 20.59
C GLY A 159 -5.08 13.13 19.09
N VAL A 160 -4.76 14.25 18.49
CA VAL A 160 -4.29 14.31 17.10
C VAL A 160 -2.96 15.04 17.08
N ILE A 161 -1.92 14.43 16.52
CA ILE A 161 -0.63 15.09 16.29
C ILE A 161 -0.68 15.71 14.90
N ALA A 162 -0.59 17.05 14.84
CA ALA A 162 -0.72 17.78 13.60
C ALA A 162 0.34 17.37 12.57
N HIS A 163 -0.09 17.12 11.33
CA HIS A 163 0.85 17.03 10.21
C HIS A 163 1.17 18.43 9.69
N PRO A 164 2.46 18.80 9.48
CA PRO A 164 2.84 20.17 9.14
C PRO A 164 2.13 20.75 7.91
N MET A 165 1.88 19.94 6.87
CA MET A 165 1.23 20.42 5.65
C MET A 165 -0.28 20.63 5.79
N MET A 166 -0.95 19.92 6.70
CA MET A 166 -2.42 19.96 6.88
C MET A 166 -2.78 19.83 8.37
N PRO A 167 -2.40 20.83 9.21
CA PRO A 167 -2.43 20.67 10.66
C PRO A 167 -3.82 20.41 11.24
N ALA A 168 -4.87 20.98 10.68
CA ALA A 168 -6.24 20.85 11.20
C ALA A 168 -6.97 19.62 10.64
N HIS A 169 -6.58 19.13 9.47
CA HIS A 169 -7.40 18.20 8.68
C HIS A 169 -7.82 16.93 9.43
N GLN A 170 -6.87 16.24 10.04
CA GLN A 170 -7.16 14.98 10.74
C GLN A 170 -8.02 15.20 11.99
N ALA A 171 -7.77 16.31 12.74
CA ALA A 171 -8.57 16.64 13.92
C ALA A 171 -10.02 16.94 13.57
N LEU A 172 -10.26 17.68 12.48
CA LEU A 172 -11.60 17.92 11.95
C LEU A 172 -12.30 16.61 11.54
N MET A 173 -11.58 15.71 10.87
CA MET A 173 -12.16 14.42 10.50
C MET A 173 -12.56 13.59 11.73
N VAL A 174 -11.64 13.41 12.69
CA VAL A 174 -11.90 12.52 13.84
C VAL A 174 -12.95 13.06 14.80
N SER A 175 -13.25 14.38 14.78
CA SER A 175 -14.32 15.00 15.59
C SER A 175 -15.72 14.44 15.31
N ASN A 176 -15.88 13.70 14.20
CA ASN A 176 -17.11 12.99 13.91
C ASN A 176 -17.32 11.73 14.81
N TRP A 177 -16.24 11.18 15.35
CA TRP A 177 -16.28 9.97 16.19
C TRP A 177 -16.10 10.21 17.69
N SER A 178 -15.64 11.40 18.08
CA SER A 178 -15.56 11.80 19.49
C SER A 178 -15.80 13.29 19.65
N LYS A 179 -16.37 13.67 20.80
CA LYS A 179 -16.52 15.08 21.20
C LYS A 179 -15.39 15.58 22.08
N ASP A 180 -14.51 14.68 22.56
CA ASP A 180 -13.31 15.00 23.31
C ASP A 180 -12.08 14.83 22.41
N VAL A 181 -11.79 15.85 21.59
CA VAL A 181 -10.66 15.87 20.66
C VAL A 181 -9.69 16.97 21.01
N THR A 182 -8.41 16.63 21.12
CA THR A 182 -7.31 17.59 21.32
C THR A 182 -6.34 17.51 20.14
N LEU A 183 -6.12 18.62 19.47
CA LEU A 183 -5.11 18.80 18.44
C LEU A 183 -3.81 19.32 19.08
N PHE A 184 -2.74 18.57 18.99
CA PHE A 184 -1.36 18.99 19.36
C PHE A 184 -0.68 19.56 18.12
N LEU A 185 -0.34 20.85 18.14
CA LEU A 185 0.29 21.52 16.99
C LEU A 185 1.67 20.95 16.65
N HIS A 186 2.36 20.41 17.67
CA HIS A 186 3.68 19.78 17.51
C HIS A 186 4.65 20.72 16.77
N THR A 187 5.11 20.33 15.57
CA THR A 187 6.05 21.07 14.72
C THR A 187 5.36 21.91 13.63
N ALA A 188 4.02 21.98 13.63
CA ALA A 188 3.31 22.82 12.66
C ALA A 188 3.48 24.31 13.00
N ASP A 189 3.67 25.16 11.98
CA ASP A 189 3.89 26.59 12.12
C ASP A 189 2.67 27.37 12.67
N GLY A 190 1.53 26.69 12.83
CA GLY A 190 0.28 27.25 13.34
C GLY A 190 -0.94 26.85 12.49
N LEU A 191 -2.03 27.55 12.72
CA LEU A 191 -3.30 27.33 12.03
C LEU A 191 -3.69 28.58 11.23
N SER A 192 -4.30 28.40 10.06
CA SER A 192 -4.98 29.49 9.38
C SER A 192 -6.18 29.96 10.22
N ALA A 193 -6.60 31.23 10.03
CA ALA A 193 -7.81 31.72 10.69
C ALA A 193 -9.06 30.89 10.37
N HIS A 194 -9.12 30.36 9.17
CA HIS A 194 -10.20 29.47 8.74
C HIS A 194 -10.16 28.13 9.48
N ASP A 195 -9.00 27.47 9.55
CA ASP A 195 -8.85 26.21 10.27
C ASP A 195 -9.14 26.34 11.75
N ALA A 196 -8.66 27.43 12.38
CA ALA A 196 -8.94 27.74 13.77
C ALA A 196 -10.45 27.88 14.03
N ALA A 197 -11.19 28.57 13.16
CA ALA A 197 -12.64 28.72 13.26
C ALA A 197 -13.38 27.38 13.09
N LEU A 198 -12.91 26.49 12.17
CA LEU A 198 -13.49 25.17 11.97
C LEU A 198 -13.25 24.26 13.19
N LEU A 199 -12.05 24.30 13.76
CA LEU A 199 -11.71 23.54 14.97
C LEU A 199 -12.52 23.97 16.17
N ASP A 200 -12.70 25.28 16.36
CA ASP A 200 -13.56 25.86 17.41
C ASP A 200 -15.02 25.41 17.23
N ALA A 201 -15.56 25.53 16.02
CA ALA A 201 -16.91 25.06 15.70
C ALA A 201 -17.10 23.54 15.90
N ALA A 202 -16.05 22.74 15.71
CA ALA A 202 -16.04 21.31 15.96
C ALA A 202 -15.83 20.95 17.46
N GLY A 203 -15.53 21.92 18.32
CA GLY A 203 -15.24 21.73 19.74
C GLY A 203 -13.88 21.09 20.00
N VAL A 204 -12.93 21.25 19.07
CA VAL A 204 -11.57 20.69 19.19
C VAL A 204 -10.69 21.60 20.03
N THR A 205 -10.10 21.06 21.10
CA THR A 205 -9.11 21.78 21.91
C THR A 205 -7.78 21.81 21.19
N VAL A 206 -7.16 22.99 21.07
CA VAL A 206 -5.83 23.13 20.46
C VAL A 206 -4.76 23.33 21.53
N VAL A 207 -3.71 22.52 21.49
CA VAL A 207 -2.57 22.57 22.41
C VAL A 207 -1.31 22.91 21.64
N ALA A 208 -0.70 24.04 21.99
CA ALA A 208 0.59 24.44 21.45
C ALA A 208 1.74 23.76 22.21
N GLY A 209 2.83 23.53 21.50
CA GLY A 209 4.05 22.94 21.99
C GLY A 209 4.40 21.64 21.27
N GLU A 210 5.67 21.32 21.30
CA GLU A 210 6.20 20.13 20.66
C GLU A 210 5.86 18.87 21.47
N VAL A 211 5.42 17.81 20.79
CA VAL A 211 5.18 16.50 21.40
C VAL A 211 6.53 15.79 21.55
N ALA A 212 6.84 15.33 22.76
CA ALA A 212 8.04 14.55 23.06
C ALA A 212 7.79 13.04 22.95
N GLY A 213 6.55 12.59 23.16
CA GLY A 213 6.20 11.18 23.08
C GLY A 213 4.87 10.85 23.73
N LEU A 214 4.55 9.59 23.80
CA LEU A 214 3.34 9.05 24.38
C LEU A 214 3.57 8.52 25.80
N VAL A 215 2.55 8.61 26.65
CA VAL A 215 2.56 8.01 27.98
C VAL A 215 1.76 6.73 27.94
N VAL A 216 2.37 5.62 28.36
CA VAL A 216 1.78 4.29 28.36
C VAL A 216 1.84 3.73 29.76
N GLU A 217 0.70 3.29 30.30
CA GLU A 217 0.57 2.64 31.60
C GLU A 217 -0.29 1.39 31.45
N ASP A 218 0.08 0.29 32.07
CA ASP A 218 -0.63 -0.99 32.01
C ASP A 218 -0.98 -1.43 30.57
N ASP A 219 -0.01 -1.29 29.66
CA ASP A 219 -0.14 -1.59 28.21
C ASP A 219 -1.29 -0.81 27.50
N ARG A 220 -1.58 0.39 27.96
CA ARG A 220 -2.58 1.30 27.38
C ARG A 220 -2.01 2.70 27.23
N LEU A 221 -2.39 3.38 26.14
CA LEU A 221 -2.12 4.79 25.99
C LEU A 221 -2.93 5.58 27.03
N THR A 222 -2.27 6.42 27.81
CA THR A 222 -2.89 7.25 28.86
C THR A 222 -2.68 8.74 28.62
N GLY A 223 -1.75 9.15 27.76
CA GLY A 223 -1.53 10.56 27.51
C GLY A 223 -0.49 10.87 26.43
N VAL A 224 -0.43 12.15 26.10
CA VAL A 224 0.58 12.74 25.23
C VAL A 224 1.45 13.68 26.07
N ARG A 225 2.78 13.47 26.07
CA ARG A 225 3.76 14.28 26.78
C ARG A 225 4.36 15.31 25.84
N LEU A 226 4.36 16.56 26.26
CA LEU A 226 5.00 17.67 25.57
C LEU A 226 6.47 17.84 26.02
N SER A 227 7.26 18.53 25.21
CA SER A 227 8.69 18.79 25.50
C SER A 227 8.90 19.66 26.73
N ASP A 228 7.89 20.44 27.15
CA ASP A 228 7.92 21.26 28.40
C ASP A 228 7.54 20.42 29.65
N GLY A 229 7.29 19.14 29.52
CA GLY A 229 6.95 18.21 30.60
C GLY A 229 5.46 18.09 30.90
N ARG A 230 4.58 18.89 30.31
CA ARG A 230 3.13 18.74 30.46
C ARG A 230 2.69 17.41 29.87
N VAL A 231 1.74 16.76 30.53
CA VAL A 231 1.06 15.56 30.03
C VAL A 231 -0.42 15.88 29.87
N VAL A 232 -0.95 15.61 28.70
CA VAL A 232 -2.39 15.75 28.38
C VAL A 232 -2.97 14.35 28.26
N ALA A 233 -3.91 14.00 29.11
CA ALA A 233 -4.55 12.68 29.13
C ALA A 233 -5.30 12.42 27.82
N ARG A 234 -4.94 11.37 27.10
CA ARG A 234 -5.59 10.88 25.86
C ARG A 234 -5.54 9.37 25.82
N GLU A 235 -6.58 8.76 25.31
CA GLU A 235 -6.70 7.29 25.24
C GLU A 235 -6.42 6.73 23.86
N VAL A 236 -6.52 7.57 22.81
CA VAL A 236 -6.26 7.25 21.41
C VAL A 236 -5.55 8.41 20.77
N VAL A 237 -4.52 8.15 19.98
CA VAL A 237 -3.83 9.19 19.22
C VAL A 237 -3.93 8.90 17.73
N PHE A 238 -4.38 9.89 16.97
CA PHE A 238 -4.32 9.85 15.50
C PHE A 238 -3.10 10.62 15.03
N VAL A 239 -2.34 10.01 14.13
CA VAL A 239 -1.12 10.62 13.58
C VAL A 239 -0.92 10.20 12.12
N GLY A 240 -0.41 11.13 11.32
CA GLY A 240 0.04 10.83 9.95
C GLY A 240 1.42 10.18 9.94
N ALA A 241 1.77 9.53 8.84
CA ALA A 241 3.15 9.14 8.57
C ALA A 241 3.97 10.36 8.16
N ASP A 242 5.23 10.45 8.58
CA ASP A 242 6.15 11.50 8.15
C ASP A 242 6.44 11.39 6.65
N ARG A 243 6.51 10.17 6.15
CA ARG A 243 6.71 9.88 4.74
C ARG A 243 6.00 8.59 4.33
N LEU A 244 5.47 8.60 3.11
CA LEU A 244 4.91 7.44 2.46
C LEU A 244 5.90 6.92 1.42
N VAL A 245 6.32 5.67 1.54
CA VAL A 245 7.34 5.06 0.67
C VAL A 245 6.69 4.02 -0.23
N PRO A 246 6.39 4.35 -1.50
CA PRO A 246 5.85 3.37 -2.44
C PRO A 246 6.82 2.22 -2.69
N GLY A 247 6.29 1.00 -2.80
CA GLY A 247 7.06 -0.19 -3.17
C GLY A 247 7.40 -0.25 -4.67
N ASP A 248 7.74 0.87 -5.27
CA ASP A 248 7.83 1.07 -6.72
C ASP A 248 9.21 0.77 -7.34
N GLY A 249 10.12 0.18 -6.59
CA GLY A 249 11.50 -0.06 -7.05
C GLY A 249 11.60 -0.86 -8.35
N VAL A 250 10.70 -1.79 -8.62
CA VAL A 250 10.64 -2.52 -9.91
C VAL A 250 10.18 -1.57 -11.02
N LEU A 251 9.14 -0.76 -10.77
CA LEU A 251 8.58 0.19 -11.74
C LEU A 251 9.60 1.26 -12.14
N ARG A 252 10.32 1.82 -11.16
CA ARG A 252 11.39 2.81 -11.41
C ARG A 252 12.51 2.23 -12.27
N ARG A 253 12.95 1.00 -12.01
CA ARG A 253 13.99 0.33 -12.83
C ARG A 253 13.53 0.03 -14.24
N LEU A 254 12.24 -0.21 -14.44
CA LEU A 254 11.65 -0.37 -15.77
C LEU A 254 11.42 0.96 -16.50
N GLY A 255 11.66 2.10 -15.85
CA GLY A 255 11.48 3.43 -16.43
C GLY A 255 10.02 3.90 -16.46
N ALA A 256 9.17 3.42 -15.54
CA ALA A 256 7.80 3.87 -15.45
C ALA A 256 7.73 5.37 -15.09
N ALA A 257 6.84 6.10 -15.76
CA ALA A 257 6.60 7.51 -15.47
C ALA A 257 6.00 7.69 -14.07
N LEU A 258 6.46 8.73 -13.38
CA LEU A 258 6.00 9.10 -12.06
C LEU A 258 5.23 10.42 -12.12
N ARG A 259 4.38 10.66 -11.14
CA ARG A 259 3.71 11.93 -10.90
C ARG A 259 3.99 12.41 -9.48
N GLU A 260 4.24 13.69 -9.33
CA GLU A 260 4.33 14.32 -8.03
C GLU A 260 2.94 14.46 -7.39
N THR A 261 2.88 14.26 -6.09
CA THR A 261 1.71 14.50 -5.26
C THR A 261 2.14 15.19 -3.96
N PRO A 262 1.23 15.76 -3.19
CA PRO A 262 1.57 16.29 -1.85
C PRO A 262 2.20 15.24 -0.91
N PHE A 263 2.02 13.96 -1.20
CA PHE A 263 2.51 12.84 -0.39
C PHE A 263 3.76 12.16 -0.97
N GLY A 264 4.40 12.76 -1.95
CA GLY A 264 5.56 12.21 -2.65
C GLY A 264 5.24 11.75 -4.08
N GLU A 265 6.22 11.10 -4.71
CA GLU A 265 6.08 10.61 -6.08
C GLU A 265 5.42 9.23 -6.10
N PHE A 266 4.48 9.05 -7.05
CA PHE A 266 3.83 7.77 -7.31
C PHE A 266 3.85 7.46 -8.81
N VAL A 267 3.81 6.16 -9.15
CA VAL A 267 3.72 5.75 -10.56
C VAL A 267 2.46 6.30 -11.22
N THR A 268 2.61 6.78 -12.44
CA THR A 268 1.48 7.21 -13.27
C THR A 268 0.85 6.00 -13.92
N VAL A 269 -0.47 5.87 -13.78
CA VAL A 269 -1.26 4.83 -14.45
C VAL A 269 -2.51 5.45 -15.08
N ASP A 270 -3.05 4.79 -16.11
CA ASP A 270 -4.36 5.09 -16.63
C ASP A 270 -5.49 4.49 -15.76
N GLU A 271 -6.74 4.65 -16.19
CA GLU A 271 -7.92 4.13 -15.47
C GLU A 271 -7.95 2.60 -15.37
N THR A 272 -7.19 1.89 -16.19
CA THR A 272 -7.06 0.42 -16.16
C THR A 272 -5.87 -0.05 -15.33
N GLY A 273 -5.07 0.86 -14.81
CA GLY A 273 -3.84 0.57 -14.09
C GLY A 273 -2.62 0.38 -15.00
N ARG A 274 -2.72 0.63 -16.32
CA ARG A 274 -1.58 0.52 -17.24
C ARG A 274 -0.58 1.64 -16.95
N THR A 275 0.69 1.27 -16.86
CA THR A 275 1.80 2.22 -16.72
C THR A 275 2.30 2.74 -18.07
N SER A 276 3.26 3.65 -18.08
CA SER A 276 3.96 4.08 -19.30
C SER A 276 4.85 3.00 -19.92
N VAL A 277 5.11 1.89 -19.20
CA VAL A 277 5.93 0.78 -19.69
C VAL A 277 5.02 -0.25 -20.34
N PRO A 278 5.18 -0.54 -21.64
CA PRO A 278 4.36 -1.55 -22.33
C PRO A 278 4.42 -2.90 -21.62
N GLY A 279 3.25 -3.53 -21.40
CA GLY A 279 3.15 -4.82 -20.74
C GLY A 279 3.24 -4.79 -19.20
N VAL A 280 3.21 -3.60 -18.58
CA VAL A 280 3.28 -3.42 -17.13
C VAL A 280 2.09 -2.62 -16.61
N TRP A 281 1.40 -3.19 -15.62
CA TRP A 281 0.32 -2.54 -14.87
C TRP A 281 0.71 -2.37 -13.41
N ALA A 282 0.07 -1.43 -12.73
CA ALA A 282 0.20 -1.24 -11.29
C ALA A 282 -1.17 -0.96 -10.66
N ALA A 283 -1.38 -1.45 -9.44
CA ALA A 283 -2.63 -1.27 -8.71
C ALA A 283 -2.43 -1.25 -7.18
N GLY A 284 -3.35 -0.62 -6.47
CA GLY A 284 -3.31 -0.45 -5.02
C GLY A 284 -2.35 0.66 -4.60
N ASN A 285 -1.87 0.63 -3.34
CA ASN A 285 -1.13 1.75 -2.76
C ASN A 285 0.19 2.11 -3.46
N VAL A 286 0.73 1.28 -4.32
CA VAL A 286 1.89 1.64 -5.16
C VAL A 286 1.55 2.77 -6.14
N THR A 287 0.25 2.97 -6.46
CA THR A 287 -0.24 4.04 -7.35
C THR A 287 -0.72 5.29 -6.62
N GLY A 288 -0.92 5.22 -5.31
CA GLY A 288 -1.37 6.34 -4.48
C GLY A 288 -1.68 5.91 -3.04
N PRO A 289 -1.59 6.84 -2.07
CA PRO A 289 -1.67 6.50 -0.64
C PRO A 289 -3.09 6.22 -0.13
N GLN A 290 -4.11 6.65 -0.87
CA GLN A 290 -5.51 6.68 -0.39
C GLN A 290 -6.26 5.38 -0.62
N GLU A 291 -5.60 4.34 -1.14
CA GLU A 291 -6.27 3.10 -1.51
C GLU A 291 -6.56 2.24 -0.28
N GLN A 292 -7.81 2.27 0.16
CA GLN A 292 -8.33 1.34 1.15
C GLN A 292 -8.43 -0.07 0.55
N VAL A 293 -8.62 -1.10 1.39
CA VAL A 293 -8.71 -2.50 0.93
C VAL A 293 -9.74 -2.65 -0.20
N VAL A 294 -10.93 -2.06 -0.05
CA VAL A 294 -12.00 -2.12 -1.05
C VAL A 294 -11.60 -1.48 -2.37
N ASN A 295 -10.90 -0.35 -2.34
CA ASN A 295 -10.41 0.33 -3.53
C ASN A 295 -9.30 -0.48 -4.20
N ALA A 296 -8.36 -0.99 -3.40
CA ALA A 296 -7.26 -1.83 -3.88
C ALA A 296 -7.77 -3.09 -4.60
N VAL A 297 -8.83 -3.74 -4.07
CA VAL A 297 -9.52 -4.86 -4.74
C VAL A 297 -10.06 -4.44 -6.10
N GLY A 298 -10.78 -3.31 -6.17
CA GLY A 298 -11.35 -2.81 -7.43
C GLY A 298 -10.29 -2.46 -8.47
N LEU A 299 -9.17 -1.83 -8.03
CA LEU A 299 -8.04 -1.50 -8.90
C LEU A 299 -7.36 -2.78 -9.43
N GLY A 300 -7.12 -3.76 -8.56
CA GLY A 300 -6.55 -5.06 -8.94
C GLY A 300 -7.42 -5.80 -9.95
N TYR A 301 -8.74 -5.83 -9.71
CA TYR A 301 -9.71 -6.41 -10.65
C TYR A 301 -9.59 -5.78 -12.03
N ARG A 302 -9.63 -4.43 -12.11
CA ARG A 302 -9.54 -3.71 -13.39
C ARG A 302 -8.24 -3.98 -14.12
N ALA A 303 -7.11 -3.99 -13.40
CA ALA A 303 -5.81 -4.33 -13.97
C ALA A 303 -5.79 -5.76 -14.53
N GLY A 304 -6.31 -6.74 -13.79
CA GLY A 304 -6.40 -8.13 -14.24
C GLY A 304 -7.23 -8.28 -15.52
N VAL A 305 -8.38 -7.60 -15.61
CA VAL A 305 -9.21 -7.58 -16.83
C VAL A 305 -8.47 -6.96 -18.01
N ALA A 306 -7.81 -5.81 -17.80
CA ALA A 306 -7.07 -5.14 -18.87
C ALA A 306 -5.90 -5.98 -19.41
N VAL A 307 -5.15 -6.60 -18.51
CA VAL A 307 -4.05 -7.52 -18.87
C VAL A 307 -4.58 -8.71 -19.69
N ASN A 308 -5.67 -9.33 -19.23
CA ASN A 308 -6.25 -10.46 -19.97
C ASN A 308 -6.72 -10.06 -21.37
N ASN A 309 -7.36 -8.91 -21.51
CA ASN A 309 -7.82 -8.41 -22.82
C ASN A 309 -6.65 -8.16 -23.76
N GLU A 310 -5.56 -7.53 -23.29
CA GLU A 310 -4.37 -7.32 -24.11
C GLU A 310 -3.73 -8.64 -24.55
N LEU A 311 -3.59 -9.59 -23.63
CA LEU A 311 -3.05 -10.92 -23.96
C LEU A 311 -3.94 -11.67 -24.95
N LEU A 312 -5.27 -11.60 -24.79
CA LEU A 312 -6.21 -12.26 -25.69
C LEU A 312 -6.10 -11.71 -27.11
N LEU A 313 -6.12 -10.40 -27.26
CA LEU A 313 -5.99 -9.75 -28.57
C LEU A 313 -4.65 -10.06 -29.23
N GLY A 314 -3.55 -9.95 -28.48
CA GLY A 314 -2.23 -10.31 -28.97
C GLY A 314 -2.12 -11.77 -29.41
N ASP A 315 -2.68 -12.73 -28.65
CA ASP A 315 -2.72 -14.15 -29.01
C ASP A 315 -3.50 -14.39 -30.32
N LEU A 316 -4.59 -13.66 -30.54
CA LEU A 316 -5.39 -13.75 -31.76
C LEU A 316 -4.69 -13.12 -32.97
N GLU A 317 -4.05 -11.96 -32.79
CA GLU A 317 -3.27 -11.31 -33.85
C GLU A 317 -2.09 -12.18 -34.29
N ASP A 318 -1.39 -12.81 -33.34
CA ASP A 318 -0.30 -13.75 -33.63
C ASP A 318 -0.83 -14.99 -34.41
N ALA A 319 -1.99 -15.51 -34.02
CA ALA A 319 -2.61 -16.63 -34.72
C ALA A 319 -3.00 -16.27 -36.17
N VAL A 320 -3.57 -15.06 -36.38
CA VAL A 320 -3.88 -14.55 -37.73
C VAL A 320 -2.61 -14.38 -38.58
N ALA A 321 -1.52 -13.91 -37.95
CA ALA A 321 -0.23 -13.75 -38.63
C ALA A 321 0.56 -15.04 -38.82
N GLY A 322 0.04 -16.20 -38.39
CA GLY A 322 0.74 -17.48 -38.45
C GLY A 322 1.95 -17.58 -37.53
N ARG A 323 2.03 -16.71 -36.51
CA ARG A 323 3.11 -16.71 -35.52
C ARG A 323 2.80 -17.68 -34.37
N PRO A 324 3.80 -18.41 -33.85
CA PRO A 324 3.57 -19.27 -32.68
C PRO A 324 3.21 -18.40 -31.46
N ARG A 325 2.36 -18.91 -30.58
CA ARG A 325 2.06 -18.26 -29.30
C ARG A 325 3.32 -18.14 -28.45
N GLY A 326 3.64 -16.95 -28.02
CA GLY A 326 4.83 -16.62 -27.23
C GLY A 326 4.76 -17.10 -25.76
#